data_9ef858975b185519d8f759cd54cb1a9c
#
_entry.id   9ef858975b185519d8f759cd54cb1a9c
#
_cell.length_a   1.000
_cell.length_b   1.000
_cell.length_c   1.000
_cell.angle_alpha   90.00
_cell.angle_beta   90.00
_cell.angle_gamma   90.00
#
_symmetry.space_group_name_H-M   'P 1'
#
loop_
_entity.id
_entity.type
_entity.pdbx_description
1 polymer ?
#
loop_
_entity_poly.entity_id
_entity_poly.type
_entity_poly.pdbx_seq_one_letter_code
_entity_poly.pdbx_strand_id
1 'polypeptide(L)'
;DATYVEPITPEFVERVIAKERPDAVLATLGGQTALNTAVSLHENGVLAKYGVELIGASIDAIQRGEDREQFKRIVESMTDIPGGAPEVARSAICHTMDEVLAAADALGYPVVVRPSFTMGGVGSGFAHDEAELRNIAGAGLSASPVTEVLIEESILGWKEYELEVMRDKADNVVIICSIENFDPMGVHTGDSITVAPAMTLTDREYQRMRDVGIGIIRAVGVDTGGCNI
;
A
#
# COMPACT_ATOMS: atom_id res chain seq x y z
N ASP A 1 26.02 15.19 -12.85
CA ASP A 1 24.76 14.43 -12.97
C ASP A 1 24.90 13.45 -14.12
N ALA A 2 24.52 12.19 -13.89
CA ALA A 2 24.60 11.13 -14.88
C ALA A 2 23.26 10.38 -14.97
N THR A 3 22.91 9.95 -16.18
CA THR A 3 21.73 9.11 -16.43
C THR A 3 22.21 7.76 -16.97
N TYR A 4 21.67 6.69 -16.43
CA TYR A 4 21.95 5.33 -16.86
C TYR A 4 20.67 4.71 -17.45
N VAL A 5 20.75 4.30 -18.70
CA VAL A 5 19.65 3.61 -19.39
C VAL A 5 19.99 2.13 -19.40
N GLU A 6 19.69 1.48 -18.27
CA GLU A 6 20.04 0.08 -18.00
C GLU A 6 18.84 -0.65 -17.37
N PRO A 7 18.79 -1.98 -17.39
CA PRO A 7 17.78 -2.73 -16.66
C PRO A 7 17.84 -2.41 -15.15
N ILE A 8 16.68 -2.21 -14.53
CA ILE A 8 16.57 -1.99 -13.09
C ILE A 8 16.60 -3.36 -12.39
N THR A 9 17.80 -3.94 -12.34
CA THR A 9 18.05 -5.16 -11.56
C THR A 9 19.11 -4.89 -10.51
N PRO A 10 19.18 -5.66 -9.41
CA PRO A 10 20.16 -5.48 -8.36
C PRO A 10 21.60 -5.44 -8.89
N GLU A 11 21.94 -6.26 -9.88
CA GLU A 11 23.29 -6.35 -10.45
C GLU A 11 23.68 -5.08 -11.22
N PHE A 12 22.76 -4.52 -12.01
CA PHE A 12 23.02 -3.30 -12.75
C PHE A 12 23.09 -2.09 -11.81
N VAL A 13 22.16 -2.02 -10.84
CA VAL A 13 22.17 -0.95 -9.84
C VAL A 13 23.42 -1.01 -8.97
N GLU A 14 23.88 -2.19 -8.57
CA GLU A 14 25.16 -2.34 -7.86
C GLU A 14 26.35 -1.79 -8.67
N ARG A 15 26.39 -2.03 -10.00
CA ARG A 15 27.45 -1.47 -10.86
C ARG A 15 27.43 0.05 -10.90
N VAL A 16 26.22 0.64 -10.94
CA VAL A 16 26.07 2.10 -10.89
C VAL A 16 26.53 2.63 -9.52
N ILE A 17 26.11 2.02 -8.42
CA ILE A 17 26.56 2.37 -7.06
C ILE A 17 28.07 2.27 -6.94
N ALA A 18 28.68 1.19 -7.43
CA ALA A 18 30.13 0.98 -7.40
C ALA A 18 30.89 2.08 -8.15
N LYS A 19 30.32 2.57 -9.26
CA LYS A 19 30.92 3.60 -10.10
C LYS A 19 30.73 5.01 -9.53
N GLU A 20 29.51 5.36 -9.18
CA GLU A 20 29.13 6.73 -8.79
C GLU A 20 29.37 7.01 -7.30
N ARG A 21 29.40 5.96 -6.46
CA ARG A 21 29.60 6.07 -5.01
C ARG A 21 28.65 7.09 -4.34
N PRO A 22 27.35 6.97 -4.54
CA PRO A 22 26.40 7.88 -3.91
C PRO A 22 26.39 7.66 -2.38
N ASP A 23 26.05 8.71 -1.65
CA ASP A 23 25.85 8.62 -0.19
C ASP A 23 24.50 7.95 0.13
N ALA A 24 23.51 8.10 -0.76
CA ALA A 24 22.15 7.58 -0.55
C ALA A 24 21.48 7.12 -1.84
N VAL A 25 20.48 6.25 -1.69
CA VAL A 25 19.57 5.81 -2.75
C VAL A 25 18.14 6.17 -2.37
N LEU A 26 17.42 6.81 -3.29
CA LEU A 26 15.99 7.12 -3.17
C LEU A 26 15.18 6.20 -4.09
N ALA A 27 14.48 5.22 -3.51
CA ALA A 27 13.70 4.23 -4.27
C ALA A 27 12.22 4.62 -4.46
N THR A 28 11.68 5.47 -3.60
CA THR A 28 10.24 5.78 -3.54
C THR A 28 9.70 6.50 -4.77
N LEU A 29 10.55 7.11 -5.62
CA LEU A 29 10.13 7.77 -6.86
C LEU A 29 10.09 6.83 -8.08
N GLY A 30 10.54 5.59 -7.94
CA GLY A 30 10.63 4.62 -9.06
C GLY A 30 9.54 3.55 -9.05
N GLY A 31 8.49 3.72 -8.27
CA GLY A 31 7.38 2.77 -8.12
C GLY A 31 7.83 1.41 -7.58
N GLN A 32 6.97 0.40 -7.74
CA GLN A 32 7.19 -0.95 -7.19
C GLN A 32 8.50 -1.60 -7.65
N THR A 33 8.90 -1.38 -8.89
CA THR A 33 10.17 -1.93 -9.42
C THR A 33 11.36 -1.41 -8.63
N ALA A 34 11.40 -0.12 -8.31
CA ALA A 34 12.50 0.46 -7.54
C ALA A 34 12.48 0.02 -6.07
N LEU A 35 11.28 -0.07 -5.46
CA LEU A 35 11.12 -0.56 -4.09
C LEU A 35 11.61 -2.01 -3.96
N ASN A 36 11.17 -2.90 -4.85
CA ASN A 36 11.62 -4.30 -4.87
C ASN A 36 13.13 -4.42 -5.09
N THR A 37 13.69 -3.58 -5.97
CA THR A 37 15.13 -3.55 -6.21
C THR A 37 15.89 -3.08 -4.98
N ALA A 38 15.40 -2.06 -4.26
CA ALA A 38 16.01 -1.57 -3.04
C ALA A 38 16.02 -2.63 -1.92
N VAL A 39 14.92 -3.37 -1.76
CA VAL A 39 14.84 -4.52 -0.83
C VAL A 39 15.90 -5.56 -1.20
N SER A 40 16.00 -5.94 -2.47
CA SER A 40 16.99 -6.92 -2.95
C SER A 40 18.43 -6.43 -2.74
N LEU A 41 18.72 -5.14 -2.97
CA LEU A 41 20.05 -4.56 -2.71
C LEU A 41 20.41 -4.60 -1.23
N HIS A 42 19.44 -4.40 -0.35
CA HIS A 42 19.64 -4.52 1.10
C HIS A 42 19.91 -5.97 1.49
N GLU A 43 19.07 -6.91 1.08
CA GLU A 43 19.18 -8.34 1.39
C GLU A 43 20.50 -8.95 0.88
N ASN A 44 20.94 -8.54 -0.30
CA ASN A 44 22.21 -8.96 -0.89
C ASN A 44 23.43 -8.23 -0.27
N GLY A 45 23.22 -7.35 0.71
CA GLY A 45 24.28 -6.63 1.40
C GLY A 45 24.96 -5.53 0.59
N VAL A 46 24.44 -5.18 -0.58
CA VAL A 46 25.04 -4.17 -1.48
C VAL A 46 25.06 -2.79 -0.82
N LEU A 47 23.96 -2.37 -0.20
CA LEU A 47 23.90 -1.06 0.47
C LEU A 47 24.97 -0.96 1.58
N ALA A 48 25.09 -1.99 2.42
CA ALA A 48 26.10 -2.05 3.48
C ALA A 48 27.53 -2.08 2.90
N LYS A 49 27.75 -2.85 1.84
CA LYS A 49 29.07 -2.97 1.16
C LYS A 49 29.62 -1.64 0.69
N TYR A 50 28.76 -0.76 0.20
CA TYR A 50 29.18 0.54 -0.34
C TYR A 50 28.92 1.71 0.61
N GLY A 51 28.32 1.47 1.80
CA GLY A 51 27.98 2.49 2.78
C GLY A 51 26.88 3.45 2.31
N VAL A 52 25.90 2.93 1.56
CA VAL A 52 24.82 3.72 0.95
C VAL A 52 23.60 3.70 1.85
N GLU A 53 23.07 4.86 2.20
CA GLU A 53 21.81 5.00 2.97
C GLU A 53 20.60 4.86 2.05
N LEU A 54 19.60 4.08 2.45
CA LEU A 54 18.29 4.09 1.80
C LEU A 54 17.44 5.21 2.41
N ILE A 55 17.05 6.19 1.59
CA ILE A 55 16.22 7.32 1.98
C ILE A 55 14.85 7.27 1.29
N GLY A 56 13.90 8.06 1.79
CA GLY A 56 12.50 8.05 1.35
C GLY A 56 11.64 7.12 2.18
N ALA A 57 12.04 5.85 2.29
CA ALA A 57 11.45 4.87 3.21
C ALA A 57 12.52 3.84 3.59
N SER A 58 12.56 3.44 4.86
CA SER A 58 13.41 2.34 5.31
C SER A 58 12.87 0.99 4.80
N ILE A 59 13.70 -0.05 4.82
CA ILE A 59 13.26 -1.41 4.46
C ILE A 59 12.07 -1.85 5.31
N ASP A 60 12.12 -1.61 6.62
CA ASP A 60 11.02 -1.94 7.53
C ASP A 60 9.74 -1.19 7.16
N ALA A 61 9.83 0.10 6.80
CA ALA A 61 8.68 0.89 6.37
C ALA A 61 8.10 0.38 5.04
N ILE A 62 8.96 0.00 4.09
CA ILE A 62 8.53 -0.61 2.83
C ILE A 62 7.78 -1.92 3.10
N GLN A 63 8.34 -2.82 3.92
CA GLN A 63 7.71 -4.10 4.25
C GLN A 63 6.36 -3.90 4.95
N ARG A 64 6.29 -2.98 5.93
CA ARG A 64 5.02 -2.67 6.64
C ARG A 64 3.96 -2.06 5.73
N GLY A 65 4.36 -1.27 4.74
CA GLY A 65 3.43 -0.66 3.80
C GLY A 65 2.95 -1.61 2.70
N GLU A 66 3.82 -2.54 2.27
CA GLU A 66 3.54 -3.46 1.15
C GLU A 66 2.85 -4.76 1.60
N ASP A 67 3.12 -5.21 2.82
CA ASP A 67 2.48 -6.39 3.40
C ASP A 67 1.11 -6.02 3.97
N ARG A 68 0.04 -6.47 3.29
CA ARG A 68 -1.35 -6.13 3.64
C ARG A 68 -1.74 -6.56 5.05
N GLU A 69 -1.25 -7.71 5.50
CA GLU A 69 -1.56 -8.21 6.84
C GLU A 69 -0.85 -7.40 7.91
N GLN A 70 0.43 -7.07 7.70
CA GLN A 70 1.18 -6.22 8.61
C GLN A 70 0.56 -4.81 8.67
N PHE A 71 0.23 -4.22 7.52
CA PHE A 71 -0.43 -2.92 7.47
C PHE A 71 -1.76 -2.93 8.22
N LYS A 72 -2.61 -3.93 7.97
CA LYS A 72 -3.88 -4.09 8.69
C LYS A 72 -3.68 -4.15 10.20
N ARG A 73 -2.75 -5.00 10.67
CA ARG A 73 -2.44 -5.12 12.11
C ARG A 73 -1.93 -3.80 12.71
N ILE A 74 -1.12 -3.06 11.96
CA ILE A 74 -0.65 -1.73 12.38
C ILE A 74 -1.83 -0.81 12.58
N VAL A 75 -2.72 -0.69 11.59
CA VAL A 75 -3.90 0.19 11.65
C VAL A 75 -4.84 -0.23 12.78
N GLU A 76 -5.14 -1.51 12.93
CA GLU A 76 -5.98 -2.04 14.01
C GLU A 76 -5.40 -1.83 15.42
N SER A 77 -4.07 -1.72 15.54
CA SER A 77 -3.40 -1.42 16.81
C SER A 77 -3.48 0.04 17.25
N MET A 78 -3.91 0.93 16.34
CA MET A 78 -3.93 2.38 16.59
C MET A 78 -5.19 2.80 17.35
N THR A 79 -5.15 2.69 18.68
CA THR A 79 -6.31 2.99 19.54
C THR A 79 -6.37 4.43 20.04
N ASP A 80 -5.20 5.10 20.17
CA ASP A 80 -5.05 6.43 20.76
C ASP A 80 -4.93 7.54 19.69
N ILE A 81 -5.86 7.54 18.72
CA ILE A 81 -5.91 8.59 17.69
C ILE A 81 -6.97 9.63 18.08
N PRO A 82 -6.63 10.93 18.10
CA PRO A 82 -7.61 12.00 18.25
C PRO A 82 -8.73 11.84 17.19
N GLY A 83 -9.98 11.95 17.63
CA GLY A 83 -11.11 11.76 16.73
C GLY A 83 -11.55 10.31 16.47
N GLY A 84 -10.86 9.32 17.04
CA GLY A 84 -11.19 7.90 17.00
C GLY A 84 -10.22 7.05 16.21
N ALA A 85 -10.16 5.77 16.55
CA ALA A 85 -9.32 4.80 15.87
C ALA A 85 -9.65 4.73 14.36
N PRO A 86 -8.64 4.51 13.50
CA PRO A 86 -8.90 4.21 12.09
C PRO A 86 -9.57 2.84 11.95
N GLU A 87 -10.27 2.67 10.86
CA GLU A 87 -10.89 1.41 10.50
C GLU A 87 -10.30 0.90 9.20
N VAL A 88 -10.21 -0.42 9.06
CA VAL A 88 -9.88 -1.09 7.80
C VAL A 88 -11.07 -1.94 7.37
N ALA A 89 -11.21 -2.18 6.08
CA ALA A 89 -12.21 -3.07 5.56
C ALA A 89 -12.08 -4.46 6.22
N ARG A 90 -13.20 -5.03 6.64
CA ARG A 90 -13.21 -6.36 7.22
C ARG A 90 -12.72 -7.35 6.18
N SER A 91 -11.80 -8.21 6.56
CA SER A 91 -11.18 -9.13 5.61
C SER A 91 -10.67 -10.38 6.31
N ALA A 92 -10.48 -11.44 5.53
CA ALA A 92 -9.88 -12.69 5.96
C ALA A 92 -8.89 -13.19 4.91
N ILE A 93 -7.73 -13.72 5.37
CA ILE A 93 -6.78 -14.44 4.53
C ILE A 93 -7.27 -15.88 4.41
N CYS A 94 -7.28 -16.40 3.21
CA CYS A 94 -7.79 -17.73 2.89
C CYS A 94 -6.81 -18.49 1.99
N HIS A 95 -6.57 -19.76 2.32
CA HIS A 95 -5.69 -20.66 1.56
C HIS A 95 -6.47 -21.78 0.88
N THR A 96 -7.75 -21.94 1.23
CA THR A 96 -8.63 -22.97 0.70
C THR A 96 -9.96 -22.38 0.28
N MET A 97 -10.66 -23.07 -0.64
CA MET A 97 -12.00 -22.64 -1.06
C MET A 97 -13.02 -22.68 0.10
N ASP A 98 -12.88 -23.60 1.03
CA ASP A 98 -13.80 -23.70 2.18
C ASP A 98 -13.61 -22.48 3.11
N GLU A 99 -12.38 -22.01 3.32
CA GLU A 99 -12.10 -20.78 4.06
C GLU A 99 -12.64 -19.54 3.33
N VAL A 100 -12.52 -19.49 1.99
CA VAL A 100 -13.07 -18.42 1.15
C VAL A 100 -14.58 -18.30 1.32
N LEU A 101 -15.29 -19.40 1.27
CA LEU A 101 -16.75 -19.41 1.42
C LEU A 101 -17.17 -19.00 2.84
N ALA A 102 -16.50 -19.53 3.85
CA ALA A 102 -16.76 -19.15 5.24
C ALA A 102 -16.50 -17.65 5.49
N ALA A 103 -15.45 -17.09 4.90
CA ALA A 103 -15.15 -15.67 4.96
C ALA A 103 -16.25 -14.82 4.29
N ALA A 104 -16.68 -15.21 3.10
CA ALA A 104 -17.73 -14.50 2.38
C ALA A 104 -19.08 -14.56 3.10
N ASP A 105 -19.43 -15.69 3.70
CA ASP A 105 -20.64 -15.82 4.51
C ASP A 105 -20.61 -14.87 5.73
N ALA A 106 -19.46 -14.71 6.36
CA ALA A 106 -19.28 -13.81 7.50
C ALA A 106 -19.30 -12.33 7.12
N LEU A 107 -18.74 -11.97 5.94
CA LEU A 107 -18.65 -10.59 5.45
C LEU A 107 -19.96 -10.12 4.80
N GLY A 108 -20.63 -11.03 4.09
CA GLY A 108 -21.77 -10.71 3.22
C GLY A 108 -21.32 -10.25 1.82
N TYR A 109 -22.13 -10.58 0.80
CA TYR A 109 -21.87 -10.15 -0.57
C TYR A 109 -22.31 -8.70 -0.82
N PRO A 110 -21.66 -7.97 -1.75
CA PRO A 110 -20.51 -8.40 -2.54
C PRO A 110 -19.20 -8.39 -1.73
N VAL A 111 -18.26 -9.25 -2.12
CA VAL A 111 -16.88 -9.30 -1.57
C VAL A 111 -15.85 -9.04 -2.64
N VAL A 112 -14.66 -8.60 -2.22
CA VAL A 112 -13.50 -8.42 -3.09
C VAL A 112 -12.54 -9.58 -2.87
N VAL A 113 -12.03 -10.14 -3.97
CA VAL A 113 -10.99 -11.16 -3.96
C VAL A 113 -9.67 -10.53 -4.40
N ARG A 114 -8.62 -10.68 -3.61
CA ARG A 114 -7.28 -10.17 -3.92
C ARG A 114 -6.24 -11.24 -3.67
N PRO A 115 -5.72 -11.88 -4.71
CA PRO A 115 -4.63 -12.84 -4.56
C PRO A 115 -3.36 -12.18 -4.04
N SER A 116 -2.63 -12.87 -3.17
CA SER A 116 -1.34 -12.41 -2.68
C SER A 116 -0.24 -12.65 -3.70
N PHE A 117 0.70 -11.69 -3.80
CA PHE A 117 1.88 -11.76 -4.66
C PHE A 117 1.58 -11.96 -6.17
N THR A 118 0.42 -11.50 -6.65
CA THR A 118 0.09 -11.51 -8.08
C THR A 118 0.25 -10.12 -8.69
N MET A 119 0.64 -10.08 -9.97
CA MET A 119 0.74 -8.84 -10.74
C MET A 119 -0.41 -8.74 -11.75
N GLY A 120 -0.82 -7.50 -12.09
CA GLY A 120 -1.77 -7.25 -13.17
C GLY A 120 -3.22 -7.68 -12.89
N GLY A 121 -3.59 -7.88 -11.61
CA GLY A 121 -4.99 -8.16 -11.24
C GLY A 121 -5.48 -9.57 -11.59
N VAL A 122 -4.60 -10.50 -11.97
CA VAL A 122 -4.97 -11.88 -12.27
C VAL A 122 -5.60 -12.54 -11.04
N GLY A 123 -6.84 -13.06 -11.18
CA GLY A 123 -7.58 -13.68 -10.09
C GLY A 123 -8.14 -12.70 -9.05
N SER A 124 -8.05 -11.39 -9.30
CA SER A 124 -8.71 -10.36 -8.49
C SER A 124 -10.08 -10.03 -9.08
N GLY A 125 -11.01 -9.61 -8.23
CA GLY A 125 -12.32 -9.17 -8.71
C GLY A 125 -13.34 -9.01 -7.61
N PHE A 126 -14.52 -8.54 -8.01
CA PHE A 126 -15.71 -8.47 -7.17
C PHE A 126 -16.55 -9.70 -7.40
N ALA A 127 -17.00 -10.32 -6.33
CA ALA A 127 -17.95 -11.43 -6.37
C ALA A 127 -19.28 -10.98 -5.73
N HIS A 128 -20.34 -11.06 -6.49
CA HIS A 128 -21.69 -10.67 -6.04
C HIS A 128 -22.47 -11.85 -5.47
N ASP A 129 -22.01 -13.06 -5.75
CA ASP A 129 -22.58 -14.31 -5.27
C ASP A 129 -21.52 -15.42 -5.14
N GLU A 130 -21.94 -16.57 -4.62
CA GLU A 130 -21.07 -17.72 -4.41
C GLU A 130 -20.47 -18.28 -5.73
N ALA A 131 -21.24 -18.23 -6.82
CA ALA A 131 -20.80 -18.79 -8.10
C ALA A 131 -19.64 -17.96 -8.69
N GLU A 132 -19.79 -16.62 -8.66
CA GLU A 132 -18.72 -15.69 -9.05
C GLU A 132 -17.51 -15.85 -8.12
N LEU A 133 -17.75 -15.94 -6.80
CA LEU A 133 -16.68 -16.09 -5.81
C LEU A 133 -15.84 -17.35 -6.07
N ARG A 134 -16.48 -18.51 -6.30
CA ARG A 134 -15.76 -19.75 -6.60
C ARG A 134 -14.87 -19.63 -7.84
N ASN A 135 -15.36 -18.95 -8.87
CA ASN A 135 -14.60 -18.75 -10.10
C ASN A 135 -13.39 -17.81 -9.88
N ILE A 136 -13.62 -16.66 -9.27
CA ILE A 136 -12.57 -15.64 -9.06
C ILE A 136 -11.56 -16.13 -8.03
N ALA A 137 -12.00 -16.62 -6.89
CA ALA A 137 -11.11 -17.09 -5.83
C ALA A 137 -10.35 -18.36 -6.24
N GLY A 138 -10.98 -19.25 -7.02
CA GLY A 138 -10.30 -20.42 -7.59
C GLY A 138 -9.14 -20.04 -8.52
N ALA A 139 -9.38 -19.04 -9.38
CA ALA A 139 -8.32 -18.47 -10.21
C ALA A 139 -7.23 -17.78 -9.36
N GLY A 140 -7.65 -17.04 -8.33
CA GLY A 140 -6.75 -16.32 -7.42
C GLY A 140 -5.84 -17.25 -6.61
N LEU A 141 -6.40 -18.30 -6.00
CA LEU A 141 -5.64 -19.33 -5.27
C LEU A 141 -4.63 -20.04 -6.17
N SER A 142 -5.02 -20.31 -7.43
CA SER A 142 -4.14 -20.94 -8.41
C SER A 142 -3.04 -20.00 -8.92
N ALA A 143 -3.31 -18.70 -9.01
CA ALA A 143 -2.35 -17.71 -9.50
C ALA A 143 -1.37 -17.26 -8.41
N SER A 144 -1.77 -17.32 -7.14
CA SER A 144 -0.90 -16.95 -6.03
C SER A 144 0.21 -17.98 -5.83
N PRO A 145 1.50 -17.59 -5.83
CA PRO A 145 2.62 -18.50 -5.60
C PRO A 145 2.62 -19.12 -4.20
N VAL A 146 1.88 -18.54 -3.27
CA VAL A 146 1.72 -19.02 -1.88
C VAL A 146 0.33 -19.59 -1.63
N THR A 147 -0.51 -19.76 -2.70
CA THR A 147 -1.88 -20.28 -2.60
C THR A 147 -2.70 -19.50 -1.55
N GLU A 148 -2.72 -18.18 -1.68
CA GLU A 148 -3.34 -17.28 -0.72
C GLU A 148 -4.17 -16.21 -1.42
N VAL A 149 -5.38 -15.98 -0.92
CA VAL A 149 -6.24 -14.86 -1.33
C VAL A 149 -6.75 -14.12 -0.09
N LEU A 150 -6.84 -12.80 -0.18
CA LEU A 150 -7.59 -11.97 0.75
C LEU A 150 -9.02 -11.85 0.26
N ILE A 151 -9.98 -12.16 1.13
CA ILE A 151 -11.42 -11.89 0.93
C ILE A 151 -11.77 -10.69 1.79
N GLU A 152 -12.29 -9.65 1.17
CA GLU A 152 -12.51 -8.35 1.79
C GLU A 152 -13.95 -7.88 1.55
N GLU A 153 -14.58 -7.23 2.52
CA GLU A 153 -15.86 -6.58 2.32
C GLU A 153 -15.78 -5.51 1.24
N SER A 154 -16.82 -5.37 0.46
CA SER A 154 -16.84 -4.37 -0.60
C SER A 154 -17.20 -2.99 -0.04
N ILE A 155 -16.40 -2.01 -0.41
CA ILE A 155 -16.67 -0.59 -0.16
C ILE A 155 -17.08 0.15 -1.44
N LEU A 156 -17.58 -0.59 -2.45
CA LEU A 156 -18.13 -0.01 -3.68
C LEU A 156 -19.18 1.05 -3.38
N GLY A 157 -19.07 2.19 -4.05
CA GLY A 157 -20.01 3.30 -3.88
C GLY A 157 -19.71 4.21 -2.69
N TRP A 158 -18.68 3.93 -1.89
CA TRP A 158 -18.21 4.84 -0.85
C TRP A 158 -17.54 6.06 -1.47
N LYS A 159 -17.50 7.17 -0.73
CA LYS A 159 -16.70 8.32 -1.11
C LYS A 159 -15.22 8.01 -0.91
N GLU A 160 -14.39 8.54 -1.82
CA GLU A 160 -12.94 8.35 -1.81
C GLU A 160 -12.24 9.68 -1.53
N TYR A 161 -11.41 9.69 -0.51
CA TYR A 161 -10.55 10.81 -0.14
C TYR A 161 -9.13 10.32 0.09
N GLU A 162 -8.19 11.16 -0.22
CA GLU A 162 -6.76 10.86 -0.05
C GLU A 162 -6.07 12.03 0.64
N LEU A 163 -5.02 11.73 1.38
CA LEU A 163 -4.11 12.71 1.97
C LEU A 163 -2.69 12.46 1.48
N GLU A 164 -2.05 13.50 0.99
CA GLU A 164 -0.60 13.48 0.77
C GLU A 164 0.09 13.94 2.06
N VAL A 165 0.86 13.03 2.66
CA VAL A 165 1.48 13.23 3.97
C VAL A 165 2.99 13.10 3.84
N MET A 166 3.73 14.02 4.48
CA MET A 166 5.20 13.94 4.56
C MET A 166 5.67 13.98 6.01
N ARG A 167 6.75 13.24 6.28
CA ARG A 167 7.39 13.21 7.60
C ARG A 167 8.91 13.21 7.49
N ASP A 168 9.57 13.92 8.39
CA ASP A 168 11.03 13.94 8.51
C ASP A 168 11.53 13.16 9.75
N LYS A 169 12.86 12.98 9.84
CA LYS A 169 13.51 12.29 10.97
C LYS A 169 13.32 12.98 12.33
N ALA A 170 12.94 14.26 12.34
CA ALA A 170 12.65 15.01 13.56
C ALA A 170 11.17 14.92 13.99
N ASP A 171 10.40 14.04 13.33
CA ASP A 171 8.97 13.83 13.54
C ASP A 171 8.10 15.06 13.19
N ASN A 172 8.59 15.95 12.34
CA ASN A 172 7.73 16.96 11.75
C ASN A 172 6.86 16.30 10.68
N VAL A 173 5.53 16.43 10.81
CA VAL A 173 4.57 15.87 9.87
C VAL A 173 3.78 16.99 9.22
N VAL A 174 3.66 16.93 7.89
CA VAL A 174 2.90 17.91 7.09
C VAL A 174 1.90 17.15 6.23
N ILE A 175 0.64 17.60 6.29
CA ILE A 175 -0.37 17.25 5.29
C ILE A 175 -0.21 18.22 4.13
N ILE A 176 0.30 17.73 3.01
CA ILE A 176 0.59 18.56 1.83
C ILE A 176 -0.70 19.01 1.18
N CYS A 177 -1.62 18.07 0.95
CA CYS A 177 -2.95 18.35 0.47
C CYS A 177 -3.94 17.24 0.85
N SER A 178 -5.22 17.58 0.76
CA SER A 178 -6.33 16.63 0.75
C SER A 178 -6.89 16.53 -0.66
N ILE A 179 -7.25 15.34 -1.06
CA ILE A 179 -7.74 15.02 -2.39
C ILE A 179 -9.13 14.38 -2.25
N GLU A 180 -10.03 14.72 -3.13
CA GLU A 180 -11.34 14.09 -3.26
C GLU A 180 -11.50 13.54 -4.67
N ASN A 181 -11.80 12.25 -4.79
CA ASN A 181 -12.20 11.63 -6.03
C ASN A 181 -13.73 11.73 -6.15
N PHE A 182 -14.21 12.37 -7.22
CA PHE A 182 -15.64 12.62 -7.42
C PHE A 182 -16.43 11.35 -7.68
N ASP A 183 -15.81 10.43 -8.39
CA ASP A 183 -16.39 9.12 -8.64
C ASP A 183 -16.27 8.25 -7.39
N PRO A 184 -17.27 7.42 -7.10
CA PRO A 184 -17.25 6.57 -5.92
C PRO A 184 -16.20 5.47 -6.05
N MET A 185 -15.81 4.89 -4.91
CA MET A 185 -14.95 3.70 -4.86
C MET A 185 -15.43 2.63 -5.83
N GLY A 186 -14.47 2.08 -6.58
CA GLY A 186 -14.68 1.12 -7.67
C GLY A 186 -14.36 1.69 -9.05
N VAL A 187 -14.32 3.01 -9.21
CA VAL A 187 -13.72 3.67 -10.37
C VAL A 187 -12.23 3.84 -10.09
N HIS A 188 -11.38 3.52 -11.08
CA HIS A 188 -9.93 3.70 -10.91
C HIS A 188 -9.59 5.19 -10.75
N THR A 189 -8.75 5.52 -9.77
CA THR A 189 -8.36 6.91 -9.45
C THR A 189 -7.89 7.70 -10.67
N GLY A 190 -7.16 7.05 -11.59
CA GLY A 190 -6.70 7.66 -12.84
C GLY A 190 -7.81 8.00 -13.85
N ASP A 191 -9.01 7.44 -13.67
CA ASP A 191 -10.19 7.64 -14.52
C ASP A 191 -11.23 8.54 -13.85
N SER A 192 -11.01 8.93 -12.59
CA SER A 192 -11.90 9.77 -11.80
C SER A 192 -11.57 11.26 -11.95
N ILE A 193 -12.56 12.12 -11.76
CA ILE A 193 -12.33 13.56 -11.58
C ILE A 193 -11.79 13.77 -10.17
N THR A 194 -10.56 14.23 -10.10
CA THR A 194 -9.85 14.46 -8.84
C THR A 194 -9.76 15.95 -8.54
N VAL A 195 -10.11 16.36 -7.33
CA VAL A 195 -9.99 17.75 -6.87
C VAL A 195 -9.15 17.86 -5.61
N ALA A 196 -8.32 18.87 -5.54
CA ALA A 196 -7.51 19.24 -4.38
C ALA A 196 -7.62 20.76 -4.15
N PRO A 197 -7.93 21.20 -2.91
CA PRO A 197 -8.25 20.37 -1.73
C PRO A 197 -9.62 19.71 -1.82
N ALA A 198 -9.88 18.70 -0.98
CA ALA A 198 -11.19 18.06 -0.82
C ALA A 198 -12.26 19.12 -0.47
N MET A 199 -13.42 19.06 -1.10
CA MET A 199 -14.43 20.12 -1.04
C MET A 199 -15.66 19.74 -0.21
N THR A 200 -15.95 18.46 -0.04
CA THR A 200 -17.20 17.98 0.59
C THR A 200 -17.03 17.48 2.03
N LEU A 201 -15.82 17.54 2.58
CA LEU A 201 -15.54 17.23 3.98
C LEU A 201 -15.94 18.40 4.90
N THR A 202 -16.57 18.07 6.01
CA THR A 202 -16.67 19.02 7.12
C THR A 202 -15.31 19.18 7.80
N ASP A 203 -15.08 20.30 8.50
CA ASP A 203 -13.84 20.52 9.24
C ASP A 203 -13.54 19.39 10.24
N ARG A 204 -14.57 18.86 10.91
CA ARG A 204 -14.42 17.75 11.85
C ARG A 204 -13.95 16.47 11.17
N GLU A 205 -14.52 16.12 10.02
CA GLU A 205 -14.11 14.94 9.22
C GLU A 205 -12.69 15.11 8.73
N TYR A 206 -12.36 16.28 8.20
CA TYR A 206 -11.00 16.59 7.73
C TYR A 206 -9.95 16.48 8.84
N GLN A 207 -10.24 17.05 10.04
CA GLN A 207 -9.32 16.93 11.17
C GLN A 207 -9.14 15.47 11.61
N ARG A 208 -10.22 14.69 11.65
CA ARG A 208 -10.13 13.23 11.94
C ARG A 208 -9.24 12.51 10.93
N MET A 209 -9.42 12.77 9.64
CA MET A 209 -8.59 12.16 8.59
C MET A 209 -7.12 12.55 8.74
N ARG A 210 -6.83 13.82 9.05
CA ARG A 210 -5.46 14.28 9.32
C ARG A 210 -4.84 13.55 10.51
N ASP A 211 -5.55 13.43 11.61
CA ASP A 211 -5.05 12.74 12.80
C ASP A 211 -4.75 11.27 12.51
N VAL A 212 -5.63 10.60 11.76
CA VAL A 212 -5.43 9.23 11.28
C VAL A 212 -4.21 9.14 10.36
N GLY A 213 -4.10 10.01 9.36
CA GLY A 213 -2.98 10.02 8.41
C GLY A 213 -1.63 10.24 9.11
N ILE A 214 -1.57 11.18 10.07
CA ILE A 214 -0.38 11.42 10.90
C ILE A 214 -0.04 10.18 11.72
N GLY A 215 -1.04 9.51 12.29
CA GLY A 215 -0.84 8.27 13.02
C GLY A 215 -0.29 7.15 12.14
N ILE A 216 -0.86 6.97 10.94
CA ILE A 216 -0.45 5.92 9.98
C ILE A 216 1.00 6.11 9.54
N ILE A 217 1.40 7.31 9.08
CA ILE A 217 2.78 7.52 8.61
C ILE A 217 3.81 7.27 9.71
N ARG A 218 3.46 7.59 10.98
CA ARG A 218 4.30 7.29 12.15
C ARG A 218 4.39 5.80 12.44
N ALA A 219 3.26 5.10 12.40
CA ALA A 219 3.17 3.68 12.71
C ALA A 219 3.85 2.80 11.64
N VAL A 220 3.72 3.16 10.37
CA VAL A 220 4.44 2.51 9.26
C VAL A 220 5.93 2.80 9.35
N GLY A 221 6.32 3.98 9.81
CA GLY A 221 7.72 4.33 10.06
C GLY A 221 8.41 5.05 8.90
N VAL A 222 7.65 5.69 8.01
CA VAL A 222 8.22 6.60 7.00
C VAL A 222 8.74 7.85 7.72
N ASP A 223 10.02 8.16 7.57
CA ASP A 223 10.70 9.24 8.31
C ASP A 223 11.59 10.16 7.44
N THR A 224 11.66 9.93 6.15
CA THR A 224 12.43 10.74 5.18
C THR A 224 11.69 10.93 3.87
N GLY A 225 10.38 10.86 3.90
CA GLY A 225 9.57 10.92 2.69
C GLY A 225 8.10 11.12 2.99
N GLY A 226 7.26 10.74 2.06
CA GLY A 226 5.83 10.84 2.15
C GLY A 226 5.10 9.58 1.72
N CYS A 227 3.82 9.59 1.95
CA CYS A 227 2.89 8.56 1.48
C CYS A 227 1.55 9.20 1.11
N ASN A 228 0.85 8.55 0.22
CA ASN A 228 -0.57 8.75 -0.03
C ASN A 228 -1.35 7.84 0.92
N ILE A 229 -2.34 8.37 1.61
CA ILE A 229 -3.21 7.67 2.58
C ILE A 229 -4.66 7.92 2.24
#